data_814bc942b6df822cd5903a2198f4934b
#
_entry.id   814bc942b6df822cd5903a2198f4934b
#
_cell.length_a   1.000
_cell.length_b   1.000
_cell.length_c   1.000
_cell.angle_alpha   90.00
_cell.angle_beta   90.00
_cell.angle_gamma   90.00
#
_symmetry.space_group_name_H-M   'P 1'
#
loop_
_entity.id
_entity.type
_entity.pdbx_description
1 polymer ?
#
loop_
_entity_poly.entity_id
_entity_poly.type
_entity_poly.pdbx_seq_one_letter_code
_entity_poly.pdbx_strand_id
1 'polypeptide(L)'
;AQTDAGPAIRAALSHCARIRAARLILPGGELRIRPDLAVEKYQFISNNDEGLKRIAFDLVGLQDFTIEGADTKLLFTGFVSPFNLERCRNITIRNLSIDFTRTFHSEGTVRAAGNGWLDLEFPDKYRCDLTDGCLRFLDDEGRVYPYSSLLEFDTQRCEPAFHVINRG
;
A
#
# COMPACT_ATOMS: atom_id res chain seq x y z
N ALA A 1 -4.83 -5.05 -20.85
CA ALA A 1 -4.17 -4.84 -19.57
C ALA A 1 -3.82 -3.35 -19.46
N GLN A 2 -4.18 -2.72 -18.37
CA GLN A 2 -3.85 -1.31 -18.13
C GLN A 2 -2.34 -1.20 -17.84
N THR A 3 -1.68 -0.23 -18.50
CA THR A 3 -0.22 -0.06 -18.39
C THR A 3 0.17 0.44 -16.99
N ASP A 4 1.25 -0.10 -16.42
CA ASP A 4 1.82 0.40 -15.16
C ASP A 4 2.42 1.79 -15.34
N ALA A 5 1.99 2.74 -14.50
CA ALA A 5 2.47 4.12 -14.55
C ALA A 5 3.84 4.33 -13.86
N GLY A 6 4.30 3.39 -13.06
CA GLY A 6 5.55 3.51 -12.29
C GLY A 6 6.78 3.89 -13.11
N PRO A 7 7.06 3.21 -14.24
CA PRO A 7 8.19 3.59 -15.10
C PRO A 7 8.10 5.00 -15.66
N ALA A 8 6.90 5.45 -16.07
CA ALA A 8 6.69 6.80 -16.59
C ALA A 8 6.88 7.87 -15.51
N ILE A 9 6.36 7.62 -14.30
CA ILE A 9 6.55 8.50 -13.13
C ILE A 9 8.04 8.64 -12.82
N ARG A 10 8.76 7.53 -12.77
CA ARG A 10 10.21 7.51 -12.49
C ARG A 10 11.01 8.30 -13.55
N ALA A 11 10.68 8.11 -14.81
CA ALA A 11 11.32 8.86 -15.90
C ALA A 11 11.03 10.36 -15.80
N ALA A 12 9.77 10.74 -15.49
CA ALA A 12 9.37 12.12 -15.31
C ALA A 12 10.09 12.79 -14.12
N LEU A 13 10.18 12.13 -12.96
CA LEU A 13 10.90 12.62 -11.80
C LEU A 13 12.40 12.82 -12.10
N SER A 14 13.03 11.84 -12.75
CA SER A 14 14.43 11.95 -13.18
C SER A 14 14.66 13.12 -14.14
N HIS A 15 13.71 13.34 -15.07
CA HIS A 15 13.77 14.48 -15.98
C HIS A 15 13.64 15.80 -15.22
N CYS A 16 12.63 15.92 -14.32
CA CYS A 16 12.43 17.11 -13.49
C CYS A 16 13.68 17.45 -12.67
N ALA A 17 14.30 16.46 -12.06
CA ALA A 17 15.53 16.67 -11.30
C ALA A 17 16.67 17.20 -12.17
N ARG A 18 16.85 16.64 -13.37
CA ARG A 18 17.92 17.03 -14.31
C ARG A 18 17.78 18.47 -14.81
N ILE A 19 16.55 18.91 -15.10
CA ILE A 19 16.31 20.28 -15.61
C ILE A 19 15.97 21.27 -14.49
N ARG A 20 15.96 20.84 -13.23
CA ARG A 20 15.55 21.63 -12.07
C ARG A 20 14.15 22.22 -12.23
N ALA A 21 13.21 21.43 -12.70
CA ALA A 21 11.82 21.84 -12.83
C ALA A 21 11.23 22.16 -11.45
N ALA A 22 10.39 23.19 -11.39
CA ALA A 22 9.66 23.53 -10.15
C ALA A 22 8.37 22.70 -9.97
N ARG A 23 7.92 21.98 -11.02
CA ARG A 23 6.64 21.27 -10.99
C ARG A 23 6.63 20.04 -11.89
N LEU A 24 5.97 18.98 -11.42
CA LEU A 24 5.49 17.85 -12.21
C LEU A 24 3.97 17.87 -12.20
N ILE A 25 3.32 17.83 -13.36
CA ILE A 25 1.86 17.73 -13.48
C ILE A 25 1.53 16.31 -13.94
N LEU A 26 0.68 15.64 -13.20
CA LEU A 26 0.15 14.34 -13.59
C LEU A 26 -1.00 14.49 -14.59
N PRO A 27 -1.31 13.47 -15.41
CA PRO A 27 -2.23 13.61 -16.53
C PRO A 27 -3.72 13.67 -16.15
N GLY A 28 -4.06 13.48 -14.85
CA GLY A 28 -5.44 13.28 -14.42
C GLY A 28 -5.89 11.81 -14.60
N GLY A 29 -7.10 11.49 -14.10
CA GLY A 29 -7.67 10.16 -14.19
C GLY A 29 -6.99 9.13 -13.31
N GLU A 30 -7.14 7.82 -13.61
CA GLU A 30 -6.59 6.74 -12.80
C GLU A 30 -5.23 6.27 -13.34
N LEU A 31 -4.22 6.31 -12.48
CA LEU A 31 -2.89 5.75 -12.74
C LEU A 31 -2.68 4.53 -11.84
N ARG A 32 -2.47 3.37 -12.45
CA ARG A 32 -2.16 2.12 -11.74
C ARG A 32 -0.67 1.95 -11.57
N ILE A 33 -0.27 1.54 -10.37
CA ILE A 33 1.14 1.36 -9.98
C ILE A 33 1.29 0.01 -9.30
N ARG A 34 2.25 -0.79 -9.79
CA ARG A 34 2.54 -2.14 -9.31
C ARG A 34 3.88 -2.21 -8.60
N PRO A 35 4.03 -3.09 -7.61
CA PRO A 35 5.29 -3.24 -6.89
C PRO A 35 6.44 -3.71 -7.77
N ASP A 36 6.16 -4.53 -8.79
CA ASP A 36 7.19 -5.20 -9.60
C ASP A 36 8.09 -4.22 -10.38
N LEU A 37 7.55 -3.04 -10.69
CA LEU A 37 8.25 -1.99 -11.43
C LEU A 37 8.55 -0.74 -10.58
N ALA A 38 8.34 -0.80 -9.28
CA ALA A 38 8.66 0.28 -8.35
C ALA A 38 10.18 0.37 -8.08
N VAL A 39 10.61 1.51 -7.54
CA VAL A 39 12.00 1.66 -7.07
C VAL A 39 12.18 0.83 -5.80
N GLU A 40 13.22 0.02 -5.76
CA GLU A 40 13.58 -0.74 -4.56
C GLU A 40 14.67 -0.02 -3.77
N LYS A 41 14.39 0.18 -2.47
CA LYS A 41 15.35 0.74 -1.52
C LYS A 41 15.31 -0.03 -0.21
N TYR A 42 16.48 -0.29 0.34
CA TYR A 42 16.62 -0.81 1.69
C TYR A 42 16.54 0.38 2.67
N GLN A 43 15.49 0.43 3.49
CA GLN A 43 15.24 1.56 4.37
C GLN A 43 14.68 1.11 5.71
N PHE A 44 15.07 1.83 6.78
CA PHE A 44 14.42 1.80 8.07
C PHE A 44 13.24 2.80 8.06
N ILE A 45 12.07 2.34 8.51
CA ILE A 45 10.89 3.18 8.75
C ILE A 45 10.55 3.06 10.23
N SER A 46 10.43 4.20 10.92
CA SER A 46 10.07 4.24 12.34
C SER A 46 8.77 3.46 12.61
N ASN A 47 8.74 2.69 13.68
CA ASN A 47 7.68 1.74 14.05
C ASN A 47 7.45 0.62 13.01
N ASN A 48 8.43 0.38 12.18
CA ASN A 48 8.40 -0.69 11.20
C ASN A 48 9.80 -1.30 11.06
N ASP A 49 9.89 -2.40 10.34
CA ASP A 49 11.16 -3.09 10.16
C ASP A 49 12.08 -2.37 9.18
N GLU A 50 13.38 -2.55 9.39
CA GLU A 50 14.39 -2.35 8.38
C GLU A 50 14.20 -3.41 7.29
N GLY A 51 14.17 -2.98 6.02
CA GLY A 51 13.96 -3.92 4.93
C GLY A 51 13.81 -3.26 3.57
N LEU A 52 13.67 -4.10 2.56
CA LEU A 52 13.45 -3.67 1.18
C LEU A 52 12.06 -3.05 1.05
N LYS A 53 12.03 -1.80 0.64
CA LYS A 53 10.79 -1.05 0.36
C LYS A 53 10.66 -0.81 -1.14
N ARG A 54 9.44 -0.90 -1.65
CA ARG A 54 9.07 -0.58 -3.03
C ARG A 54 8.38 0.76 -3.04
N ILE A 55 8.90 1.70 -3.85
CA ILE A 55 8.54 3.11 -3.82
C ILE A 55 8.09 3.56 -5.20
N ALA A 56 6.94 4.21 -5.27
CA ALA A 56 6.40 4.74 -6.52
C ALA A 56 7.04 6.09 -6.90
N PHE A 57 6.96 7.05 -6.00
CA PHE A 57 7.54 8.38 -6.17
C PHE A 57 8.75 8.53 -5.25
N ASP A 58 9.93 8.29 -5.77
CA ASP A 58 11.18 8.43 -5.02
C ASP A 58 11.78 9.82 -5.28
N LEU A 59 11.48 10.77 -4.40
CA LEU A 59 11.98 12.14 -4.45
C LEU A 59 13.27 12.24 -3.65
N VAL A 60 14.38 12.53 -4.32
CA VAL A 60 15.69 12.64 -3.69
C VAL A 60 16.33 13.99 -4.01
N GLY A 61 16.68 14.75 -2.98
CA GLY A 61 17.41 16.01 -3.10
C GLY A 61 16.63 17.15 -3.79
N LEU A 62 15.32 17.02 -3.98
CA LEU A 62 14.49 18.04 -4.62
C LEU A 62 14.20 19.19 -3.65
N GLN A 63 14.15 20.41 -4.20
CA GLN A 63 13.84 21.61 -3.44
C GLN A 63 12.83 22.46 -4.21
N ASP A 64 11.90 23.09 -3.46
CA ASP A 64 10.88 23.99 -3.99
C ASP A 64 10.10 23.36 -5.15
N PHE A 65 9.68 22.08 -4.95
CA PHE A 65 9.11 21.26 -6.02
C PHE A 65 7.67 20.87 -5.70
N THR A 66 6.80 20.94 -6.70
CA THR A 66 5.39 20.59 -6.58
C THR A 66 5.04 19.40 -7.48
N ILE A 67 4.37 18.40 -6.93
CA ILE A 67 3.61 17.42 -7.69
C ILE A 67 2.15 17.86 -7.71
N GLU A 68 1.67 18.24 -8.89
CA GLU A 68 0.28 18.63 -9.14
C GLU A 68 -0.47 17.44 -9.73
N GLY A 69 -1.46 16.95 -9.00
CA GLY A 69 -2.18 15.74 -9.37
C GLY A 69 -3.21 15.94 -10.49
N ALA A 70 -3.73 17.15 -10.67
CA ALA A 70 -4.79 17.41 -11.66
C ALA A 70 -5.94 16.38 -11.56
N ASP A 71 -6.39 16.12 -10.33
CA ASP A 71 -7.41 15.11 -9.99
C ASP A 71 -7.02 13.65 -10.34
N THR A 72 -5.74 13.35 -10.37
CA THR A 72 -5.25 11.97 -10.54
C THR A 72 -5.61 11.12 -9.33
N LYS A 73 -6.16 9.93 -9.58
CA LYS A 73 -6.26 8.84 -8.62
C LYS A 73 -5.07 7.88 -8.82
N LEU A 74 -4.19 7.80 -7.82
CA LEU A 74 -3.11 6.81 -7.77
C LEU A 74 -3.67 5.52 -7.16
N LEU A 75 -3.77 4.45 -7.96
CA LEU A 75 -4.28 3.16 -7.54
C LEU A 75 -3.14 2.15 -7.47
N PHE A 76 -2.84 1.71 -6.26
CA PHE A 76 -1.74 0.77 -5.99
C PHE A 76 -2.23 -0.66 -5.91
N THR A 77 -1.45 -1.60 -6.44
CA THR A 77 -1.63 -3.03 -6.27
C THR A 77 -0.49 -3.61 -5.45
N GLY A 78 -0.81 -4.22 -4.30
CA GLY A 78 0.22 -4.81 -3.42
C GLY A 78 1.00 -3.78 -2.60
N PHE A 79 2.10 -4.22 -2.00
CA PHE A 79 2.90 -3.40 -1.07
C PHE A 79 3.80 -2.42 -1.81
N VAL A 80 3.35 -1.18 -1.94
CA VAL A 80 4.11 -0.06 -2.51
C VAL A 80 3.96 1.15 -1.59
N SER A 81 5.06 1.78 -1.24
CA SER A 81 5.05 3.08 -0.58
C SER A 81 4.78 4.17 -1.63
N PRO A 82 3.73 4.97 -1.48
CA PRO A 82 3.40 5.99 -2.48
C PRO A 82 4.52 7.00 -2.68
N PHE A 83 5.09 7.53 -1.61
CA PHE A 83 6.10 8.58 -1.66
C PHE A 83 7.26 8.29 -0.71
N ASN A 84 8.47 8.59 -1.17
CA ASN A 84 9.65 8.75 -0.35
C ASN A 84 10.23 10.14 -0.59
N LEU A 85 10.55 10.87 0.49
CA LEU A 85 11.18 12.18 0.46
C LEU A 85 12.51 12.10 1.19
N GLU A 86 13.61 12.07 0.44
CA GLU A 86 14.94 11.97 1.00
C GLU A 86 15.74 13.25 0.70
N ARG A 87 16.24 13.92 1.73
CA ARG A 87 17.02 15.18 1.61
C ARG A 87 16.29 16.24 0.78
N CYS A 88 14.97 16.27 0.87
CA CYS A 88 14.12 17.23 0.19
C CYS A 88 13.81 18.44 1.06
N ARG A 89 13.46 19.58 0.44
CA ARG A 89 13.00 20.78 1.11
C ARG A 89 11.87 21.44 0.34
N ASN A 90 10.83 21.89 1.05
CA ASN A 90 9.67 22.60 0.50
C ASN A 90 9.02 21.82 -0.66
N ILE A 91 8.54 20.62 -0.36
CA ILE A 91 7.84 19.76 -1.31
C ILE A 91 6.34 19.89 -1.10
N THR A 92 5.60 20.10 -2.17
CA THR A 92 4.15 20.14 -2.19
C THR A 92 3.61 19.00 -3.04
N ILE A 93 2.70 18.20 -2.50
CA ILE A 93 1.96 17.16 -3.22
C ILE A 93 0.48 17.48 -3.02
N ARG A 94 -0.25 17.70 -4.12
CA ARG A 94 -1.65 18.14 -4.02
C ARG A 94 -2.52 17.72 -5.21
N ASN A 95 -3.84 17.84 -5.03
CA ASN A 95 -4.86 17.58 -6.04
C ASN A 95 -4.78 16.16 -6.63
N LEU A 96 -4.53 15.17 -5.75
CA LEU A 96 -4.55 13.76 -6.09
C LEU A 96 -5.18 12.94 -4.95
N SER A 97 -5.62 11.75 -5.25
CA SER A 97 -6.06 10.76 -4.27
C SER A 97 -5.20 9.49 -4.36
N ILE A 98 -5.10 8.78 -3.24
CA ILE A 98 -4.34 7.54 -3.10
C ILE A 98 -5.31 6.46 -2.65
N ASP A 99 -5.26 5.31 -3.32
CA ASP A 99 -6.07 4.16 -2.97
C ASP A 99 -5.32 2.87 -3.30
N PHE A 100 -5.77 1.75 -2.74
CA PHE A 100 -5.23 0.43 -3.01
C PHE A 100 -6.34 -0.47 -3.56
N THR A 101 -6.01 -1.33 -4.51
CA THR A 101 -6.97 -2.31 -5.05
C THR A 101 -7.47 -3.28 -3.98
N ARG A 102 -6.67 -3.49 -2.94
CA ARG A 102 -6.96 -4.32 -1.79
C ARG A 102 -6.28 -3.77 -0.55
N THR A 103 -6.98 -3.81 0.58
CA THR A 103 -6.38 -3.52 1.89
C THR A 103 -5.31 -4.56 2.25
N PHE A 104 -4.31 -4.16 3.04
CA PHE A 104 -3.22 -5.07 3.47
C PHE A 104 -3.66 -6.08 4.53
N HIS A 105 -4.77 -5.83 5.18
CA HIS A 105 -5.43 -6.74 6.10
C HIS A 105 -6.74 -7.24 5.51
N SER A 106 -7.21 -8.38 5.99
CA SER A 106 -8.53 -8.92 5.67
C SER A 106 -9.39 -8.86 6.93
N GLU A 107 -10.63 -8.43 6.79
CA GLU A 107 -11.58 -8.35 7.88
C GLU A 107 -12.55 -9.51 7.80
N GLY A 108 -12.75 -10.19 8.91
CA GLY A 108 -13.73 -11.25 9.06
C GLY A 108 -14.56 -11.06 10.32
N THR A 109 -15.70 -11.71 10.37
CA THR A 109 -16.58 -11.74 11.55
C THR A 109 -16.43 -13.06 12.27
N VAL A 110 -16.17 -13.03 13.57
CA VAL A 110 -16.23 -14.22 14.40
C VAL A 110 -17.69 -14.63 14.56
N ARG A 111 -18.07 -15.79 14.03
CA ARG A 111 -19.42 -16.36 14.14
C ARG A 111 -19.58 -17.23 15.37
N ALA A 112 -18.53 -17.96 15.71
CA ALA A 112 -18.47 -18.78 16.91
C ALA A 112 -17.03 -18.95 17.39
N ALA A 113 -16.85 -19.25 18.65
CA ALA A 113 -15.56 -19.51 19.25
C ALA A 113 -15.68 -20.63 20.30
N GLY A 114 -14.63 -21.41 20.46
CA GLY A 114 -14.52 -22.45 21.47
C GLY A 114 -13.09 -22.61 21.96
N ASN A 115 -12.85 -23.64 22.75
CA ASN A 115 -11.52 -23.91 23.25
C ASN A 115 -10.59 -24.35 22.09
N GLY A 116 -9.74 -23.44 21.65
CA GLY A 116 -8.74 -23.69 20.60
C GLY A 116 -9.25 -23.59 19.15
N TRP A 117 -10.43 -23.02 18.92
CA TRP A 117 -10.95 -22.82 17.57
C TRP A 117 -11.78 -21.53 17.43
N LEU A 118 -11.81 -20.99 16.22
CA LEU A 118 -12.65 -19.85 15.80
C LEU A 118 -13.35 -20.23 14.50
N ASP A 119 -14.62 -19.85 14.39
CA ASP A 119 -15.37 -19.88 13.14
C ASP A 119 -15.43 -18.45 12.59
N LEU A 120 -14.82 -18.24 11.42
CA LEU A 120 -14.63 -16.94 10.80
C LEU A 120 -15.35 -16.88 9.46
N GLU A 121 -16.15 -15.84 9.28
CA GLU A 121 -16.78 -15.51 8.01
C GLU A 121 -16.10 -14.30 7.38
N PHE A 122 -15.65 -14.45 6.13
CA PHE A 122 -15.04 -13.38 5.35
C PHE A 122 -15.99 -12.91 4.25
N PRO A 123 -16.17 -11.58 4.06
CA PRO A 123 -16.85 -11.05 2.89
C PRO A 123 -16.16 -11.46 1.58
N ASP A 124 -16.92 -11.61 0.50
CA ASP A 124 -16.45 -12.05 -0.83
C ASP A 124 -15.28 -11.21 -1.39
N LYS A 125 -15.19 -9.94 -0.98
CA LYS A 125 -14.06 -9.06 -1.34
C LYS A 125 -12.71 -9.55 -0.83
N TYR A 126 -12.69 -10.42 0.19
CA TYR A 126 -11.48 -11.04 0.71
C TYR A 126 -11.41 -12.50 0.26
N ARG A 127 -11.08 -12.69 -1.01
CA ARG A 127 -10.89 -14.04 -1.54
C ARG A 127 -9.87 -14.78 -0.71
N CYS A 128 -10.23 -15.97 -0.25
CA CYS A 128 -9.35 -16.82 0.54
C CYS A 128 -9.45 -18.28 0.08
N ASP A 129 -8.42 -19.03 0.36
CA ASP A 129 -8.38 -20.48 0.22
C ASP A 129 -7.67 -21.15 1.41
N LEU A 130 -7.83 -22.47 1.51
CA LEU A 130 -7.07 -23.31 2.42
C LEU A 130 -6.17 -24.20 1.59
N THR A 131 -4.86 -24.05 1.77
CA THR A 131 -3.88 -24.89 1.10
C THR A 131 -2.93 -25.46 2.17
N ASP A 132 -2.79 -26.77 2.19
CA ASP A 132 -1.98 -27.50 3.17
C ASP A 132 -2.32 -27.16 4.63
N GLY A 133 -3.61 -26.91 4.90
CA GLY A 133 -4.09 -26.51 6.22
C GLY A 133 -3.82 -25.05 6.61
N CYS A 134 -3.25 -24.25 5.71
CA CYS A 134 -2.97 -22.84 5.94
C CYS A 134 -3.98 -21.94 5.23
N LEU A 135 -4.55 -20.99 5.96
CA LEU A 135 -5.40 -19.94 5.42
C LEU A 135 -4.55 -18.93 4.63
N ARG A 136 -4.97 -18.64 3.41
CA ARG A 136 -4.34 -17.67 2.53
C ARG A 136 -5.39 -16.75 1.93
N PHE A 137 -5.04 -15.50 1.75
CA PHE A 137 -5.84 -14.52 1.04
C PHE A 137 -5.23 -14.22 -0.33
N LEU A 138 -6.07 -13.89 -1.29
CA LEU A 138 -5.64 -13.61 -2.67
C LEU A 138 -6.14 -12.24 -3.10
N ASP A 139 -5.33 -11.53 -3.88
CA ASP A 139 -5.81 -10.35 -4.62
C ASP A 139 -6.33 -10.74 -6.01
N ASP A 140 -6.84 -9.74 -6.76
CA ASP A 140 -7.39 -9.96 -8.10
C ASP A 140 -6.32 -10.34 -9.14
N GLU A 141 -5.05 -10.12 -8.83
CA GLU A 141 -3.92 -10.51 -9.66
C GLU A 141 -3.34 -11.89 -9.28
N GLY A 142 -3.93 -12.54 -8.25
CA GLY A 142 -3.51 -13.86 -7.78
C GLY A 142 -2.31 -13.83 -6.84
N ARG A 143 -1.91 -12.65 -6.30
CA ARG A 143 -0.89 -12.61 -5.26
C ARG A 143 -1.44 -13.19 -3.97
N VAL A 144 -0.58 -13.94 -3.29
CA VAL A 144 -0.91 -14.63 -2.06
C VAL A 144 -0.46 -13.82 -0.85
N TYR A 145 -1.37 -13.63 0.09
CA TYR A 145 -1.15 -13.04 1.40
C TYR A 145 -1.40 -14.11 2.45
N PRO A 146 -0.35 -14.76 2.98
CA PRO A 146 -0.52 -15.81 3.98
C PRO A 146 -1.08 -15.21 5.26
N TYR A 147 -1.93 -15.98 5.95
CA TYR A 147 -2.32 -15.65 7.31
C TYR A 147 -1.06 -15.62 8.21
N SER A 148 -0.93 -14.57 9.00
CA SER A 148 0.19 -14.44 9.94
C SER A 148 -0.29 -14.22 11.38
N SER A 149 -1.31 -13.39 11.56
CA SER A 149 -1.85 -13.07 12.88
C SER A 149 -3.26 -12.51 12.78
N LEU A 150 -3.99 -12.59 13.88
CA LEU A 150 -5.33 -12.06 14.05
C LEU A 150 -5.32 -10.97 15.13
N LEU A 151 -5.97 -9.85 14.84
CA LEU A 151 -6.28 -8.82 15.83
C LEU A 151 -7.80 -8.73 15.99
N GLU A 152 -8.29 -8.92 17.20
CA GLU A 152 -9.72 -8.87 17.50
C GLU A 152 -10.17 -7.44 17.80
N PHE A 153 -11.30 -7.06 17.19
CA PHE A 153 -11.96 -5.78 17.44
C PHE A 153 -13.36 -6.02 17.98
N ASP A 154 -13.75 -5.24 18.99
CA ASP A 154 -15.13 -5.13 19.41
C ASP A 154 -15.94 -4.39 18.35
N THR A 155 -16.96 -5.02 17.78
CA THR A 155 -17.77 -4.44 16.69
C THR A 155 -18.66 -3.29 17.13
N GLN A 156 -19.00 -3.19 18.43
CA GLN A 156 -19.79 -2.10 18.97
C GLN A 156 -18.95 -0.88 19.29
N ARG A 157 -17.75 -1.10 19.82
CA ARG A 157 -16.80 -0.03 20.18
C ARG A 157 -15.91 0.41 19.04
N CYS A 158 -15.75 -0.43 18.02
CA CYS A 158 -14.81 -0.21 16.90
C CYS A 158 -13.36 -0.04 17.38
N GLU A 159 -12.97 -0.74 18.44
CA GLU A 159 -11.63 -0.69 19.04
C GLU A 159 -11.14 -2.09 19.41
N PRO A 160 -9.82 -2.34 19.45
CA PRO A 160 -9.30 -3.60 19.97
C PRO A 160 -9.61 -3.72 21.47
N ALA A 161 -9.89 -4.92 21.94
CA ALA A 161 -10.09 -5.18 23.36
C ALA A 161 -8.80 -4.89 24.13
N PHE A 162 -8.96 -4.39 25.38
CA PHE A 162 -7.82 -4.19 26.28
C PHE A 162 -7.08 -5.51 26.49
N HIS A 163 -5.77 -5.52 26.36
CA HIS A 163 -4.92 -6.72 26.39
C HIS A 163 -5.20 -7.75 25.31
N VAL A 164 -5.76 -7.33 24.16
CA VAL A 164 -5.84 -8.24 23.00
C VAL A 164 -4.43 -8.70 22.59
N ILE A 165 -4.25 -9.99 22.47
CA ILE A 165 -2.99 -10.60 22.04
C ILE A 165 -3.14 -10.94 20.55
N ASN A 166 -2.15 -10.55 19.74
CA ASN A 166 -2.06 -11.07 18.38
C ASN A 166 -1.95 -12.59 18.44
N ARG A 167 -2.91 -13.29 17.88
CA ARG A 167 -2.91 -14.75 17.79
C ARG A 167 -2.39 -15.16 16.42
N GLY A 168 -1.20 -15.70 16.37
CA GLY A 168 -0.59 -16.33 15.19
C GLY A 168 -0.79 -17.83 15.18
#